data_3e749e02ff5b7b0d7d22feabd78887d3
#
_entry.id   3e749e02ff5b7b0d7d22feabd78887d3
#
_cell.length_a   1.000
_cell.length_b   1.000
_cell.length_c   1.000
_cell.angle_alpha   90.00
_cell.angle_beta   90.00
_cell.angle_gamma   90.00
#
_symmetry.space_group_name_H-M   'P 1'
#
loop_
_entity.id
_entity.type
_entity.pdbx_description
1 polymer ?
#
loop_
_entity_poly.entity_id
_entity_poly.type
_entity_poly.pdbx_seq_one_letter_code
_entity_poly.pdbx_strand_id
1 'polypeptide(L)'
;MNESLKFHSHSEMELSVISIAVSIVLVTVVTLAWRILNWVWLRPKKLERYLRQQGLSGKPYRLLYGDLKETRVMLKQAKSRSFNVSDDVKPRLVPFQHKVVKDYGKNSFTWIGPIPRVIIMNPDQLKEIFSRHNDFHKPKANPLLKYLASGLVDYEGDKWSKHRKLINPAFHLDKLKLMLPAFYKVCSEMISKWEKLVSEEGSCELDVWPSLANLTGDVISKTAFGSNFEEGRKIFELLTELADIMTEVLHSVYIPGLRFLPTKRNRRLKKIDAEIQALLVGIINNREKVRRAGEASKKDLLGILMESNFREIEEHGNNKKVGMTINDVIEECKLFYFAGQETTSVLLVWTMILLSKHQDWQARAREEVFQVFGDKKPSYDELNHLKVVSMILYEVLRLYPPVLGLDRAVHEEIKLGDLSLPAGVEVTTPIILVHHDQELWGDDAEEFNPERFSEGISKAAKSQVSFFPFGWGPRICIGQNFALLEAKMALALILQNFALELSPSYVHAPRSVITLHPEHGAHLILKKL
;
A
#
# COMPACT_ATOMS: atom_id res chain seq x y z
N MET A 1 -65.85 43.71 15.97
CA MET A 1 -66.01 42.24 15.77
C MET A 1 -65.07 41.64 14.73
N ASN A 2 -64.57 42.39 13.76
CA ASN A 2 -63.64 41.86 12.72
C ASN A 2 -62.14 41.77 13.12
N GLU A 3 -61.65 42.51 14.09
CA GLU A 3 -60.25 42.48 14.48
C GLU A 3 -59.94 41.31 15.46
N SER A 4 -60.85 40.95 16.35
CA SER A 4 -60.71 39.81 17.24
C SER A 4 -60.69 38.45 16.51
N LEU A 5 -61.46 38.35 15.41
CA LEU A 5 -61.45 37.15 14.56
C LEU A 5 -60.15 36.98 13.74
N LYS A 6 -59.55 38.10 13.31
CA LYS A 6 -58.22 38.06 12.63
C LYS A 6 -57.10 37.69 13.60
N PHE A 7 -57.13 38.15 14.84
CA PHE A 7 -56.14 37.83 15.86
C PHE A 7 -56.19 36.34 16.27
N HIS A 8 -57.41 35.76 16.38
CA HIS A 8 -57.58 34.35 16.69
C HIS A 8 -57.11 33.44 15.53
N SER A 9 -57.42 33.78 14.29
CA SER A 9 -56.97 33.04 13.09
C SER A 9 -55.44 33.08 12.92
N HIS A 10 -54.77 34.20 13.22
CA HIS A 10 -53.32 34.31 13.17
C HIS A 10 -52.63 33.46 14.27
N SER A 11 -53.16 33.46 15.48
CA SER A 11 -52.67 32.69 16.61
C SER A 11 -52.83 31.16 16.41
N GLU A 12 -53.96 30.72 15.84
CA GLU A 12 -54.16 29.30 15.48
C GLU A 12 -53.23 28.84 14.35
N MET A 13 -52.97 29.70 13.37
CA MET A 13 -52.05 29.41 12.27
C MET A 13 -50.59 29.35 12.76
N GLU A 14 -50.14 30.22 13.64
CA GLU A 14 -48.82 30.19 14.27
C GLU A 14 -48.64 28.94 15.15
N LEU A 15 -49.62 28.57 15.97
CA LEU A 15 -49.61 27.34 16.77
C LEU A 15 -49.55 26.08 15.88
N SER A 16 -50.23 26.07 14.76
CA SER A 16 -50.20 24.99 13.79
C SER A 16 -48.80 24.87 13.12
N VAL A 17 -48.17 25.96 12.75
CA VAL A 17 -46.83 26.00 12.15
C VAL A 17 -45.79 25.53 13.16
N ILE A 18 -45.87 25.97 14.41
CA ILE A 18 -44.98 25.54 15.50
C ILE A 18 -45.13 24.01 15.75
N SER A 19 -46.36 23.51 15.81
CA SER A 19 -46.65 22.08 15.99
C SER A 19 -46.08 21.22 14.86
N ILE A 20 -46.20 21.68 13.61
CA ILE A 20 -45.63 21.00 12.43
C ILE A 20 -44.10 21.01 12.52
N ALA A 21 -43.48 22.13 12.86
CA ALA A 21 -42.04 22.27 13.00
C ALA A 21 -41.50 21.33 14.10
N VAL A 22 -42.13 21.28 15.26
CA VAL A 22 -41.78 20.36 16.37
C VAL A 22 -41.93 18.91 15.93
N SER A 23 -42.97 18.55 15.20
CA SER A 23 -43.19 17.20 14.69
C SER A 23 -42.10 16.80 13.70
N ILE A 24 -41.69 17.68 12.80
CA ILE A 24 -40.59 17.43 11.85
C ILE A 24 -39.26 17.22 12.61
N VAL A 25 -38.98 18.06 13.59
CA VAL A 25 -37.77 17.93 14.43
C VAL A 25 -37.80 16.58 15.18
N LEU A 26 -38.90 16.21 15.79
CA LEU A 26 -39.06 14.95 16.51
C LEU A 26 -38.82 13.73 15.60
N VAL A 27 -39.48 13.70 14.45
CA VAL A 27 -39.32 12.65 13.43
C VAL A 27 -37.85 12.56 12.97
N THR A 28 -37.22 13.72 12.76
CA THR A 28 -35.81 13.78 12.36
C THR A 28 -34.89 13.19 13.45
N VAL A 29 -35.11 13.58 14.70
CA VAL A 29 -34.33 13.08 15.85
C VAL A 29 -34.53 11.56 16.02
N VAL A 30 -35.77 11.07 15.97
CA VAL A 30 -36.08 9.63 16.07
C VAL A 30 -35.44 8.86 14.92
N THR A 31 -35.52 9.39 13.71
CA THR A 31 -34.90 8.76 12.53
C THR A 31 -33.38 8.71 12.65
N LEU A 32 -32.74 9.79 13.11
CA LEU A 32 -31.30 9.83 13.36
C LEU A 32 -30.89 8.85 14.47
N ALA A 33 -31.63 8.83 15.59
CA ALA A 33 -31.39 7.90 16.69
C ALA A 33 -31.51 6.44 16.24
N TRP A 34 -32.54 6.12 15.43
CA TRP A 34 -32.69 4.78 14.85
C TRP A 34 -31.54 4.43 13.90
N ARG A 35 -31.12 5.34 13.03
CA ARG A 35 -29.97 5.13 12.12
C ARG A 35 -28.68 4.87 12.90
N ILE A 36 -28.44 5.65 13.95
CA ILE A 36 -27.27 5.46 14.84
C ILE A 36 -27.35 4.09 15.53
N LEU A 37 -28.50 3.76 16.15
CA LEU A 37 -28.70 2.47 16.83
C LEU A 37 -28.50 1.28 15.87
N ASN A 38 -29.09 1.39 14.68
CA ASN A 38 -28.93 0.37 13.66
C ASN A 38 -27.45 0.21 13.22
N TRP A 39 -26.76 1.32 12.96
CA TRP A 39 -25.36 1.31 12.55
C TRP A 39 -24.43 0.78 13.64
N VAL A 40 -24.64 1.19 14.91
CA VAL A 40 -23.72 0.89 16.01
C VAL A 40 -24.01 -0.48 16.65
N TRP A 41 -25.26 -0.97 16.61
CA TRP A 41 -25.63 -2.15 17.37
C TRP A 41 -26.41 -3.21 16.59
N LEU A 42 -27.56 -2.84 16.00
CA LEU A 42 -28.48 -3.85 15.43
C LEU A 42 -27.84 -4.58 14.24
N ARG A 43 -27.28 -3.81 13.29
CA ARG A 43 -26.64 -4.37 12.11
C ARG A 43 -25.40 -5.20 12.45
N PRO A 44 -24.42 -4.74 13.26
CA PRO A 44 -23.31 -5.58 13.68
C PRO A 44 -23.75 -6.89 14.35
N LYS A 45 -24.74 -6.85 15.25
CA LYS A 45 -25.26 -8.06 15.90
C LYS A 45 -25.96 -9.02 14.93
N LYS A 46 -26.65 -8.50 13.92
CA LYS A 46 -27.23 -9.31 12.85
C LYS A 46 -26.13 -9.99 12.03
N LEU A 47 -25.09 -9.24 11.63
CA LEU A 47 -23.96 -9.77 10.86
C LEU A 47 -23.17 -10.79 11.68
N GLU A 48 -22.92 -10.55 12.97
CA GLU A 48 -22.28 -11.52 13.88
C GLU A 48 -23.01 -12.86 13.86
N ARG A 49 -24.33 -12.83 14.05
CA ARG A 49 -25.17 -14.05 14.06
C ARG A 49 -25.09 -14.79 12.72
N TYR A 50 -25.17 -14.05 11.62
CA TYR A 50 -25.10 -14.62 10.28
C TYR A 50 -23.75 -15.32 10.03
N LEU A 51 -22.62 -14.65 10.34
CA LEU A 51 -21.28 -15.23 10.15
C LEU A 51 -21.06 -16.49 11.01
N ARG A 52 -21.59 -16.48 12.26
CA ARG A 52 -21.52 -17.68 13.13
C ARG A 52 -22.35 -18.85 12.58
N GLN A 53 -23.50 -18.58 11.96
CA GLN A 53 -24.32 -19.61 11.28
C GLN A 53 -23.58 -20.22 10.07
N GLN A 54 -22.65 -19.50 9.46
CA GLN A 54 -21.76 -20.01 8.40
C GLN A 54 -20.55 -20.79 8.94
N GLY A 55 -20.48 -21.06 10.24
CA GLY A 55 -19.35 -21.77 10.86
C GLY A 55 -18.13 -20.90 11.15
N LEU A 56 -18.20 -19.58 10.87
CA LEU A 56 -17.10 -18.67 11.17
C LEU A 56 -17.04 -18.35 12.66
N SER A 57 -15.82 -18.35 13.21
CA SER A 57 -15.55 -18.06 14.62
C SER A 57 -14.83 -16.73 14.79
N GLY A 58 -15.03 -16.09 15.93
CA GLY A 58 -14.40 -14.79 16.22
C GLY A 58 -14.88 -14.21 17.55
N LYS A 59 -14.27 -13.11 17.96
CA LYS A 59 -14.69 -12.41 19.18
C LYS A 59 -16.09 -11.81 19.03
N PRO A 60 -16.88 -11.72 20.13
CA PRO A 60 -18.16 -11.04 20.08
C PRO A 60 -17.97 -9.55 19.79
N TYR A 61 -18.93 -8.98 19.07
CA TYR A 61 -18.92 -7.55 18.76
C TYR A 61 -18.92 -6.69 20.02
N ARG A 62 -18.01 -5.72 20.08
CA ARG A 62 -17.92 -4.70 21.13
C ARG A 62 -18.38 -3.36 20.57
N LEU A 63 -19.27 -2.70 21.30
CA LEU A 63 -19.95 -1.47 20.88
C LEU A 63 -18.96 -0.43 20.32
N LEU A 64 -19.21 0.05 19.12
CA LEU A 64 -18.53 1.09 18.38
C LEU A 64 -17.08 0.76 17.99
N TYR A 65 -16.28 0.20 18.89
CA TYR A 65 -14.84 0.00 18.69
C TYR A 65 -14.48 -1.35 18.05
N GLY A 66 -15.37 -2.34 18.15
CA GLY A 66 -15.01 -3.70 17.76
C GLY A 66 -13.73 -4.15 18.48
N ASP A 67 -12.73 -4.59 17.71
CA ASP A 67 -11.45 -5.07 18.22
C ASP A 67 -10.32 -4.02 18.20
N LEU A 68 -10.58 -2.80 17.74
CA LEU A 68 -9.55 -1.77 17.56
C LEU A 68 -8.79 -1.41 18.83
N LYS A 69 -9.46 -1.39 19.99
CA LYS A 69 -8.80 -1.11 21.28
C LYS A 69 -7.80 -2.20 21.64
N GLU A 70 -8.19 -3.45 21.50
CA GLU A 70 -7.34 -4.61 21.79
C GLU A 70 -6.19 -4.70 20.80
N THR A 71 -6.46 -4.52 19.51
CA THR A 71 -5.45 -4.46 18.46
C THR A 71 -4.36 -3.41 18.78
N ARG A 72 -4.77 -2.21 19.20
CA ARG A 72 -3.85 -1.14 19.57
C ARG A 72 -2.99 -1.49 20.79
N VAL A 73 -3.59 -2.09 21.82
CA VAL A 73 -2.86 -2.54 23.02
C VAL A 73 -1.84 -3.60 22.65
N MET A 74 -2.25 -4.61 21.87
CA MET A 74 -1.36 -5.69 21.43
C MET A 74 -0.22 -5.19 20.56
N LEU A 75 -0.48 -4.27 19.63
CA LEU A 75 0.57 -3.62 18.82
C LEU A 75 1.57 -2.86 19.70
N LYS A 76 1.09 -2.12 20.72
CA LYS A 76 1.97 -1.42 21.66
C LYS A 76 2.82 -2.40 22.46
N GLN A 77 2.23 -3.49 22.94
CA GLN A 77 2.96 -4.54 23.67
C GLN A 77 3.97 -5.27 22.77
N ALA A 78 3.61 -5.56 21.52
CA ALA A 78 4.51 -6.20 20.57
C ALA A 78 5.74 -5.32 20.27
N LYS A 79 5.54 -4.00 20.14
CA LYS A 79 6.65 -3.05 19.93
C LYS A 79 7.62 -2.97 21.11
N SER A 80 7.16 -3.12 22.35
CA SER A 80 8.01 -3.01 23.54
C SER A 80 8.85 -4.27 23.81
N ARG A 81 8.65 -5.36 23.08
CA ARG A 81 9.42 -6.60 23.24
C ARG A 81 10.70 -6.54 22.41
N SER A 82 11.80 -7.07 22.98
CA SER A 82 13.00 -7.40 22.23
C SER A 82 12.68 -8.41 21.13
N PHE A 83 13.32 -8.28 19.99
CA PHE A 83 13.04 -9.07 18.81
C PHE A 83 14.32 -9.36 18.02
N ASN A 84 14.51 -10.60 17.57
CA ASN A 84 15.66 -11.03 16.80
C ASN A 84 15.29 -11.26 15.33
N VAL A 85 16.27 -11.24 14.44
CA VAL A 85 16.05 -11.50 12.99
C VAL A 85 15.53 -12.92 12.73
N SER A 86 15.75 -13.86 13.66
CA SER A 86 15.26 -15.24 13.56
C SER A 86 13.87 -15.46 14.17
N ASP A 87 13.28 -14.44 14.79
CA ASP A 87 11.99 -14.57 15.44
C ASP A 87 10.83 -14.50 14.42
N ASP A 88 9.73 -15.19 14.73
CA ASP A 88 8.50 -15.10 13.93
C ASP A 88 7.95 -13.68 13.94
N VAL A 89 7.90 -13.04 12.78
CA VAL A 89 7.48 -11.64 12.62
C VAL A 89 5.97 -11.42 12.80
N LYS A 90 5.14 -12.46 12.66
CA LYS A 90 3.67 -12.36 12.72
C LYS A 90 3.16 -11.79 14.06
N PRO A 91 3.66 -12.25 15.25
CA PRO A 91 3.24 -11.70 16.54
C PRO A 91 3.64 -10.24 16.74
N ARG A 92 4.64 -9.73 16.02
CA ARG A 92 5.05 -8.33 16.08
C ARG A 92 4.25 -7.45 15.14
N LEU A 93 4.01 -7.90 13.92
CA LEU A 93 3.41 -7.09 12.85
C LEU A 93 1.89 -7.10 12.87
N VAL A 94 1.29 -8.26 13.11
CA VAL A 94 -0.16 -8.47 13.10
C VAL A 94 -0.63 -9.25 14.33
N PRO A 95 -0.25 -8.82 15.56
CA PRO A 95 -0.42 -9.60 16.79
C PRO A 95 -1.87 -10.03 17.04
N PHE A 96 -2.82 -9.15 16.76
CA PHE A 96 -4.23 -9.43 16.98
C PHE A 96 -4.78 -10.44 15.95
N GLN A 97 -4.50 -10.24 14.66
CA GLN A 97 -4.94 -11.17 13.61
C GLN A 97 -4.29 -12.55 13.77
N HIS A 98 -2.98 -12.57 14.05
CA HIS A 98 -2.26 -13.81 14.35
C HIS A 98 -2.89 -14.57 15.54
N LYS A 99 -3.22 -13.87 16.63
CA LYS A 99 -3.91 -14.47 17.77
C LYS A 99 -5.28 -15.00 17.39
N VAL A 100 -6.07 -14.25 16.62
CA VAL A 100 -7.41 -14.67 16.19
C VAL A 100 -7.33 -15.95 15.35
N VAL A 101 -6.41 -16.02 14.39
CA VAL A 101 -6.21 -17.23 13.58
C VAL A 101 -5.75 -18.42 14.44
N LYS A 102 -4.89 -18.19 15.43
CA LYS A 102 -4.46 -19.23 16.38
C LYS A 102 -5.58 -19.73 17.27
N ASP A 103 -6.42 -18.83 17.81
CA ASP A 103 -7.48 -19.14 18.78
C ASP A 103 -8.73 -19.71 18.10
N TYR A 104 -9.09 -19.24 16.90
CA TYR A 104 -10.34 -19.54 16.20
C TYR A 104 -10.17 -20.25 14.85
N GLY A 105 -8.93 -20.42 14.38
CA GLY A 105 -8.62 -21.02 13.07
C GLY A 105 -8.69 -20.05 11.90
N LYS A 106 -8.39 -20.57 10.70
CA LYS A 106 -8.32 -19.79 9.45
C LYS A 106 -9.70 -19.28 9.00
N ASN A 107 -10.78 -19.94 9.41
CA ASN A 107 -12.17 -19.52 9.16
C ASN A 107 -12.67 -18.64 10.31
N SER A 108 -12.12 -17.44 10.42
CA SER A 108 -12.39 -16.54 11.53
C SER A 108 -12.69 -15.12 11.05
N PHE A 109 -13.24 -14.30 11.96
CA PHE A 109 -13.49 -12.88 11.68
C PHE A 109 -13.10 -11.98 12.84
N THR A 110 -12.82 -10.73 12.51
CA THR A 110 -12.46 -9.63 13.42
C THR A 110 -13.42 -8.46 13.22
N TRP A 111 -13.30 -7.42 14.05
CA TRP A 111 -14.14 -6.24 13.99
C TRP A 111 -13.33 -4.95 13.82
N ILE A 112 -13.58 -4.22 12.74
CA ILE A 112 -13.05 -2.87 12.55
C ILE A 112 -14.18 -1.86 12.82
N GLY A 113 -14.24 -1.37 14.05
CA GLY A 113 -15.42 -0.63 14.50
C GLY A 113 -16.68 -1.52 14.39
N PRO A 114 -17.78 -1.06 13.78
CA PRO A 114 -19.00 -1.83 13.62
C PRO A 114 -19.00 -2.77 12.40
N ILE A 115 -17.88 -2.90 11.68
CA ILE A 115 -17.77 -3.69 10.45
C ILE A 115 -17.04 -5.00 10.75
N PRO A 116 -17.67 -6.16 10.51
CA PRO A 116 -16.99 -7.44 10.62
C PRO A 116 -16.09 -7.66 9.41
N ARG A 117 -14.90 -8.22 9.65
CA ARG A 117 -13.90 -8.51 8.65
C ARG A 117 -13.50 -9.97 8.71
N VAL A 118 -13.87 -10.74 7.69
CA VAL A 118 -13.57 -12.17 7.57
C VAL A 118 -12.14 -12.35 7.08
N ILE A 119 -11.39 -13.23 7.75
CA ILE A 119 -10.02 -13.58 7.36
C ILE A 119 -10.11 -14.70 6.33
N ILE A 120 -9.50 -14.50 5.16
CA ILE A 120 -9.45 -15.49 4.07
C ILE A 120 -7.99 -15.84 3.81
N MET A 121 -7.65 -17.12 4.02
CA MET A 121 -6.31 -17.67 3.82
C MET A 121 -6.29 -18.86 2.86
N ASN A 122 -7.47 -19.43 2.52
CA ASN A 122 -7.58 -20.53 1.57
C ASN A 122 -7.23 -20.07 0.15
N PRO A 123 -6.28 -20.73 -0.56
CA PRO A 123 -5.83 -20.31 -1.89
C PRO A 123 -6.93 -20.25 -2.95
N ASP A 124 -7.89 -21.17 -2.93
CA ASP A 124 -8.98 -21.18 -3.93
C ASP A 124 -9.92 -19.99 -3.71
N GLN A 125 -10.24 -19.67 -2.45
CA GLN A 125 -11.02 -18.49 -2.12
C GLN A 125 -10.24 -17.19 -2.42
N LEU A 126 -8.93 -17.16 -2.18
CA LEU A 126 -8.07 -16.03 -2.57
C LEU A 126 -8.12 -15.80 -4.08
N LYS A 127 -7.98 -16.87 -4.88
CA LYS A 127 -8.08 -16.83 -6.34
C LYS A 127 -9.43 -16.28 -6.79
N GLU A 128 -10.51 -16.73 -6.16
CA GLU A 128 -11.87 -16.27 -6.46
C GLU A 128 -12.03 -14.77 -6.17
N ILE A 129 -11.62 -14.30 -4.97
CA ILE A 129 -11.68 -12.89 -4.57
C ILE A 129 -10.93 -12.00 -5.56
N PHE A 130 -9.70 -12.39 -5.92
CA PHE A 130 -8.87 -11.56 -6.79
C PHE A 130 -9.36 -11.56 -8.25
N SER A 131 -9.97 -12.66 -8.72
CA SER A 131 -10.53 -12.75 -10.07
C SER A 131 -11.85 -11.98 -10.20
N ARG A 132 -12.69 -11.98 -9.15
CA ARG A 132 -14.00 -11.31 -9.10
C ARG A 132 -13.91 -9.89 -8.55
N HIS A 133 -12.98 -9.10 -9.09
CA HIS A 133 -12.69 -7.76 -8.58
C HIS A 133 -13.86 -6.75 -8.70
N ASN A 134 -14.88 -7.05 -9.49
CA ASN A 134 -16.10 -6.25 -9.61
C ASN A 134 -17.10 -6.55 -8.49
N ASP A 135 -16.99 -7.70 -7.82
CA ASP A 135 -17.85 -8.10 -6.71
C ASP A 135 -17.19 -7.73 -5.37
N PHE A 136 -15.87 -7.85 -5.30
CA PHE A 136 -15.05 -7.54 -4.12
C PHE A 136 -14.39 -6.16 -4.24
N HIS A 137 -15.09 -5.14 -3.77
CA HIS A 137 -14.70 -3.74 -3.89
C HIS A 137 -13.63 -3.31 -2.87
N LYS A 138 -13.01 -2.16 -3.08
CA LYS A 138 -12.15 -1.54 -2.05
C LYS A 138 -12.99 -1.03 -0.88
N PRO A 139 -12.56 -1.22 0.39
CA PRO A 139 -13.24 -0.66 1.54
C PRO A 139 -13.28 0.86 1.49
N LYS A 140 -14.46 1.44 1.73
CA LYS A 140 -14.67 2.90 1.79
C LYS A 140 -14.89 3.40 3.22
N ALA A 141 -14.49 2.61 4.21
CA ALA A 141 -14.83 2.86 5.60
C ALA A 141 -14.30 4.19 6.16
N ASN A 142 -13.12 4.64 5.72
CA ASN A 142 -12.55 5.89 6.19
C ASN A 142 -12.14 6.82 5.04
N PRO A 143 -12.94 7.88 4.76
CA PRO A 143 -12.67 8.79 3.65
C PRO A 143 -11.41 9.66 3.83
N LEU A 144 -10.77 9.66 5.00
CA LEU A 144 -9.51 10.37 5.21
C LEU A 144 -8.34 9.67 4.49
N LEU A 145 -8.44 8.37 4.25
CA LEU A 145 -7.38 7.62 3.54
C LEU A 145 -7.14 8.12 2.11
N LYS A 146 -8.13 8.77 1.49
CA LYS A 146 -8.00 9.40 0.17
C LYS A 146 -6.93 10.50 0.11
N TYR A 147 -6.59 11.11 1.23
CA TYR A 147 -5.51 12.11 1.26
C TYR A 147 -4.15 11.47 0.94
N LEU A 148 -3.89 10.25 1.40
CA LEU A 148 -2.64 9.55 1.11
C LEU A 148 -2.64 8.88 -0.26
N ALA A 149 -3.67 8.10 -0.55
CA ALA A 149 -3.73 7.28 -1.75
C ALA A 149 -5.13 7.34 -2.36
N SER A 150 -5.21 8.03 -3.48
CA SER A 150 -6.33 8.04 -4.41
C SER A 150 -5.86 7.48 -5.75
N GLY A 151 -6.61 7.66 -6.85
CA GLY A 151 -6.20 7.15 -8.16
C GLY A 151 -6.43 5.64 -8.31
N LEU A 152 -5.58 4.99 -9.08
CA LEU A 152 -5.72 3.59 -9.50
C LEU A 152 -5.87 2.60 -8.33
N VAL A 153 -5.30 2.93 -7.16
CA VAL A 153 -5.37 2.07 -5.96
C VAL A 153 -6.75 2.11 -5.28
N ASP A 154 -7.52 3.20 -5.41
CA ASP A 154 -8.81 3.40 -4.72
C ASP A 154 -10.01 3.36 -5.67
N TYR A 155 -9.81 3.60 -6.98
CA TYR A 155 -10.91 3.64 -7.94
C TYR A 155 -11.51 2.26 -8.20
N GLU A 156 -12.82 2.26 -8.56
CA GLU A 156 -13.61 1.06 -8.83
C GLU A 156 -14.34 1.16 -10.18
N GLY A 157 -14.80 0.01 -10.69
CA GLY A 157 -15.62 -0.10 -11.90
C GLY A 157 -14.99 0.55 -13.13
N ASP A 158 -15.81 1.24 -13.93
CA ASP A 158 -15.39 1.88 -15.19
C ASP A 158 -14.29 2.91 -15.01
N LYS A 159 -14.29 3.64 -13.88
CA LYS A 159 -13.25 4.63 -13.61
C LYS A 159 -11.89 3.94 -13.42
N TRP A 160 -11.84 2.84 -12.67
CA TRP A 160 -10.62 2.05 -12.53
C TRP A 160 -10.17 1.47 -13.87
N SER A 161 -11.08 0.87 -14.63
CA SER A 161 -10.77 0.25 -15.93
C SER A 161 -10.19 1.26 -16.92
N LYS A 162 -10.79 2.45 -16.98
CA LYS A 162 -10.29 3.56 -17.81
C LYS A 162 -8.89 3.98 -17.39
N HIS A 163 -8.65 4.26 -16.11
CA HIS A 163 -7.35 4.67 -15.61
C HIS A 163 -6.29 3.58 -15.84
N ARG A 164 -6.64 2.31 -15.55
CA ARG A 164 -5.75 1.17 -15.80
C ARG A 164 -5.33 1.08 -17.27
N LYS A 165 -6.29 1.22 -18.21
CA LYS A 165 -6.03 1.22 -19.66
C LYS A 165 -5.07 2.33 -20.08
N LEU A 166 -5.28 3.56 -19.59
CA LEU A 166 -4.46 4.73 -19.94
C LEU A 166 -3.06 4.69 -19.35
N ILE A 167 -2.89 4.07 -18.17
CA ILE A 167 -1.61 4.02 -17.46
C ILE A 167 -0.76 2.82 -17.88
N ASN A 168 -1.36 1.66 -18.21
CA ASN A 168 -0.65 0.42 -18.56
C ASN A 168 0.49 0.63 -19.57
N PRO A 169 0.35 1.40 -20.67
CA PRO A 169 1.41 1.58 -21.66
C PRO A 169 2.72 2.10 -21.08
N ALA A 170 2.66 2.88 -20.00
CA ALA A 170 3.85 3.43 -19.36
C ALA A 170 4.70 2.39 -18.59
N PHE A 171 4.09 1.25 -18.25
CA PHE A 171 4.75 0.14 -17.54
C PHE A 171 5.06 -1.06 -18.45
N HIS A 172 4.90 -0.92 -19.77
CA HIS A 172 5.34 -1.95 -20.72
C HIS A 172 6.86 -2.06 -20.74
N LEU A 173 7.37 -3.27 -21.00
CA LEU A 173 8.79 -3.59 -20.93
C LEU A 173 9.68 -2.70 -21.81
N ASP A 174 9.23 -2.35 -23.02
CA ASP A 174 9.94 -1.44 -23.93
C ASP A 174 10.13 -0.03 -23.32
N LYS A 175 9.16 0.43 -22.51
CA LYS A 175 9.26 1.71 -21.80
C LYS A 175 10.16 1.59 -20.56
N LEU A 176 10.07 0.49 -19.83
CA LEU A 176 10.95 0.22 -18.68
C LEU A 176 12.42 0.15 -19.11
N LYS A 177 12.73 -0.46 -20.28
CA LYS A 177 14.08 -0.45 -20.86
C LYS A 177 14.65 0.96 -21.04
N LEU A 178 13.82 1.92 -21.42
CA LEU A 178 14.23 3.32 -21.57
C LEU A 178 14.53 4.02 -20.25
N MET A 179 14.05 3.50 -19.13
CA MET A 179 14.26 4.06 -17.78
C MET A 179 15.56 3.55 -17.13
N LEU A 180 16.14 2.44 -17.60
CA LEU A 180 17.36 1.84 -17.05
C LEU A 180 18.55 2.80 -16.90
N PRO A 181 18.85 3.70 -17.85
CA PRO A 181 19.95 4.66 -17.68
C PRO A 181 19.76 5.54 -16.44
N ALA A 182 18.49 5.89 -16.11
CA ALA A 182 18.18 6.67 -14.92
C ALA A 182 18.37 5.83 -13.66
N PHE A 183 17.94 4.56 -13.65
CA PHE A 183 18.17 3.63 -12.53
C PHE A 183 19.67 3.51 -12.24
N TYR A 184 20.45 3.17 -13.27
CA TYR A 184 21.90 3.04 -13.13
C TYR A 184 22.55 4.31 -12.59
N LYS A 185 22.18 5.47 -13.14
CA LYS A 185 22.75 6.76 -12.71
C LYS A 185 22.49 7.00 -11.22
N VAL A 186 21.25 6.84 -10.76
CA VAL A 186 20.89 7.09 -9.36
C VAL A 186 21.58 6.09 -8.43
N CYS A 187 21.59 4.79 -8.79
CA CYS A 187 22.30 3.78 -8.02
C CYS A 187 23.80 4.07 -7.93
N SER A 188 24.45 4.44 -9.03
CA SER A 188 25.87 4.79 -9.04
C SER A 188 26.18 6.04 -8.21
N GLU A 189 25.30 7.04 -8.22
CA GLU A 189 25.41 8.23 -7.36
C GLU A 189 25.33 7.86 -5.87
N MET A 190 24.48 6.89 -5.50
CA MET A 190 24.40 6.37 -4.12
C MET A 190 25.69 5.61 -3.76
N ILE A 191 26.15 4.69 -4.60
CA ILE A 191 27.40 3.93 -4.39
C ILE A 191 28.57 4.88 -4.18
N SER A 192 28.73 5.88 -5.05
CA SER A 192 29.81 6.88 -4.93
C SER A 192 29.74 7.72 -3.65
N LYS A 193 28.55 7.94 -3.09
CA LYS A 193 28.40 8.56 -1.76
C LYS A 193 28.84 7.63 -0.66
N TRP A 194 28.49 6.35 -0.74
CA TRP A 194 28.88 5.34 0.25
C TRP A 194 30.39 5.08 0.24
N GLU A 195 31.04 5.03 -0.96
CA GLU A 195 32.49 4.91 -1.09
C GLU A 195 33.27 6.02 -0.36
N LYS A 196 32.73 7.25 -0.37
CA LYS A 196 33.32 8.39 0.34
C LYS A 196 33.18 8.30 1.86
N LEU A 197 32.29 7.45 2.38
CA LEU A 197 32.12 7.21 3.82
C LEU A 197 33.01 6.08 4.33
N VAL A 198 33.56 5.28 3.43
CA VAL A 198 34.46 4.16 3.79
C VAL A 198 35.75 4.75 4.33
N SER A 199 36.19 4.26 5.53
CA SER A 199 37.44 4.64 6.16
C SER A 199 38.68 4.09 5.40
N GLU A 200 39.88 4.51 5.81
CA GLU A 200 41.14 3.94 5.31
C GLU A 200 41.23 2.43 5.57
N GLU A 201 40.52 1.90 6.57
CA GLU A 201 40.41 0.48 6.88
C GLU A 201 39.49 -0.30 5.91
N GLY A 202 38.89 0.37 4.93
CA GLY A 202 38.06 -0.24 3.89
C GLY A 202 36.63 -0.55 4.33
N SER A 203 36.15 -0.02 5.47
CA SER A 203 34.78 -0.27 5.96
C SER A 203 34.12 0.98 6.55
N CYS A 204 32.78 0.98 6.60
CA CYS A 204 32.00 1.97 7.35
C CYS A 204 30.72 1.34 7.92
N GLU A 205 30.30 1.80 9.10
CA GLU A 205 28.96 1.54 9.62
C GLU A 205 27.99 2.62 9.13
N LEU A 206 26.87 2.18 8.55
CA LEU A 206 25.87 3.07 7.96
C LEU A 206 24.46 2.60 8.24
N ASP A 207 23.56 3.52 8.64
CA ASP A 207 22.13 3.31 8.49
C ASP A 207 21.76 3.45 7.00
N VAL A 208 21.54 2.33 6.32
CA VAL A 208 21.25 2.31 4.88
C VAL A 208 19.82 2.72 4.53
N TRP A 209 18.90 2.72 5.52
CA TRP A 209 17.48 3.01 5.29
C TRP A 209 17.23 4.37 4.61
N PRO A 210 17.76 5.50 5.12
CA PRO A 210 17.58 6.80 4.48
C PRO A 210 18.15 6.87 3.07
N SER A 211 19.28 6.20 2.82
CA SER A 211 19.91 6.18 1.50
C SER A 211 19.06 5.42 0.48
N LEU A 212 18.46 4.29 0.88
CA LEU A 212 17.57 3.50 0.01
C LEU A 212 16.25 4.23 -0.26
N ALA A 213 15.66 4.89 0.75
CA ALA A 213 14.48 5.72 0.57
C ALA A 213 14.73 6.89 -0.41
N ASN A 214 15.90 7.53 -0.31
CA ASN A 214 16.32 8.57 -1.24
C ASN A 214 16.57 8.01 -2.65
N LEU A 215 17.23 6.84 -2.77
CA LEU A 215 17.45 6.18 -4.05
C LEU A 215 16.13 5.94 -4.79
N THR A 216 15.17 5.27 -4.15
CA THR A 216 13.89 4.96 -4.80
C THR A 216 13.06 6.22 -5.08
N GLY A 217 13.15 7.23 -4.21
CA GLY A 217 12.57 8.56 -4.45
C GLY A 217 13.17 9.26 -5.68
N ASP A 218 14.49 9.19 -5.84
CA ASP A 218 15.19 9.75 -7.00
C ASP A 218 14.85 9.02 -8.29
N VAL A 219 14.81 7.69 -8.24
CA VAL A 219 14.45 6.86 -9.38
C VAL A 219 13.05 7.21 -9.87
N ILE A 220 12.04 7.23 -8.99
CA ILE A 220 10.67 7.55 -9.40
C ILE A 220 10.54 9.01 -9.85
N SER A 221 11.25 9.97 -9.24
CA SER A 221 11.23 11.37 -9.66
C SER A 221 11.79 11.53 -11.08
N LYS A 222 12.93 10.91 -11.38
CA LYS A 222 13.58 11.00 -12.71
C LYS A 222 12.81 10.24 -13.78
N THR A 223 12.31 9.05 -13.48
CA THR A 223 11.69 8.16 -14.47
C THR A 223 10.22 8.45 -14.69
N ALA A 224 9.50 8.86 -13.66
CA ALA A 224 8.08 9.17 -13.77
C ALA A 224 7.81 10.62 -14.13
N PHE A 225 8.62 11.55 -13.66
CA PHE A 225 8.33 12.98 -13.80
C PHE A 225 9.43 13.76 -14.48
N GLY A 226 10.60 13.17 -14.76
CA GLY A 226 11.75 13.85 -15.34
C GLY A 226 12.18 15.08 -14.54
N SER A 227 11.82 15.12 -13.24
CA SER A 227 12.08 16.21 -12.31
C SER A 227 13.40 15.99 -11.57
N ASN A 228 13.93 17.07 -10.97
CA ASN A 228 15.06 16.99 -10.06
C ASN A 228 14.61 16.43 -8.71
N PHE A 229 15.54 15.78 -7.99
CA PHE A 229 15.33 15.32 -6.62
C PHE A 229 14.81 16.43 -5.69
N GLU A 230 15.31 17.65 -5.81
CA GLU A 230 14.91 18.77 -4.95
C GLU A 230 13.43 19.14 -5.10
N GLU A 231 12.89 19.08 -6.32
CA GLU A 231 11.46 19.31 -6.57
C GLU A 231 10.61 18.17 -6.00
N GLY A 232 11.08 16.91 -6.15
CA GLY A 232 10.43 15.71 -5.59
C GLY A 232 10.55 15.61 -4.07
N ARG A 233 11.67 16.05 -3.48
CA ARG A 233 11.96 15.90 -2.05
C ARG A 233 10.85 16.44 -1.16
N LYS A 234 10.34 17.63 -1.48
CA LYS A 234 9.25 18.23 -0.68
C LYS A 234 7.96 17.41 -0.74
N ILE A 235 7.67 16.80 -1.88
CA ILE A 235 6.51 15.89 -2.03
C ILE A 235 6.70 14.66 -1.14
N PHE A 236 7.90 14.06 -1.12
CA PHE A 236 8.19 12.89 -0.28
C PHE A 236 8.10 13.20 1.22
N GLU A 237 8.64 14.33 1.68
CA GLU A 237 8.52 14.78 3.07
C GLU A 237 7.05 14.89 3.50
N LEU A 238 6.21 15.50 2.65
CA LEU A 238 4.79 15.66 2.89
C LEU A 238 4.04 14.33 2.85
N LEU A 239 4.41 13.41 1.95
CA LEU A 239 3.82 12.08 1.86
C LEU A 239 4.19 11.21 3.07
N THR A 240 5.41 11.30 3.57
CA THR A 240 5.86 10.61 4.80
C THR A 240 5.07 11.10 6.02
N GLU A 241 4.94 12.42 6.20
CA GLU A 241 4.11 12.97 7.28
C GLU A 241 2.65 12.51 7.16
N LEU A 242 2.15 12.46 5.92
CA LEU A 242 0.79 12.01 5.65
C LEU A 242 0.61 10.51 5.98
N ALA A 243 1.60 9.66 5.69
CA ALA A 243 1.59 8.23 6.01
C ALA A 243 1.56 8.00 7.53
N ASP A 244 2.33 8.76 8.30
CA ASP A 244 2.30 8.70 9.78
C ASP A 244 0.91 9.04 10.32
N ILE A 245 0.31 10.14 9.85
CA ILE A 245 -1.06 10.53 10.26
C ILE A 245 -2.07 9.45 9.86
N MET A 246 -1.93 8.86 8.66
CA MET A 246 -2.84 7.81 8.19
C MET A 246 -2.70 6.51 8.98
N THR A 247 -1.52 6.19 9.47
CA THR A 247 -1.30 5.05 10.37
C THR A 247 -2.13 5.19 11.64
N GLU A 248 -2.21 6.39 12.23
CA GLU A 248 -3.09 6.64 13.38
C GLU A 248 -4.58 6.53 13.00
N VAL A 249 -4.93 7.03 11.82
CA VAL A 249 -6.30 6.99 11.28
C VAL A 249 -6.78 5.55 11.08
N LEU A 250 -5.95 4.66 10.56
CA LEU A 250 -6.27 3.24 10.36
C LEU A 250 -6.58 2.51 11.65
N HIS A 251 -5.95 2.90 12.75
CA HIS A 251 -6.19 2.30 14.07
C HIS A 251 -7.27 3.05 14.88
N SER A 252 -8.06 3.93 14.24
CA SER A 252 -9.13 4.69 14.89
C SER A 252 -10.50 4.36 14.29
N VAL A 253 -11.55 4.50 15.11
CA VAL A 253 -12.92 4.43 14.61
C VAL A 253 -13.23 5.69 13.82
N TYR A 254 -13.68 5.53 12.57
CA TYR A 254 -14.23 6.64 11.83
C TYR A 254 -15.69 6.86 12.22
N ILE A 255 -15.99 8.05 12.73
CA ILE A 255 -17.36 8.48 13.00
C ILE A 255 -17.80 9.39 11.84
N PRO A 256 -18.90 9.04 11.14
CA PRO A 256 -19.42 9.87 10.06
C PRO A 256 -19.61 11.33 10.49
N GLY A 257 -19.19 12.26 9.65
CA GLY A 257 -19.27 13.71 9.94
C GLY A 257 -18.04 14.31 10.61
N LEU A 258 -17.22 13.56 11.39
CA LEU A 258 -16.06 14.11 12.08
C LEU A 258 -14.97 14.68 11.14
N ARG A 259 -14.93 14.24 9.88
CA ARG A 259 -14.00 14.79 8.86
C ARG A 259 -14.21 16.27 8.56
N PHE A 260 -15.42 16.78 8.84
CA PHE A 260 -15.76 18.19 8.60
C PHE A 260 -15.38 19.10 9.76
N LEU A 261 -15.13 18.54 10.96
CA LEU A 261 -14.71 19.31 12.11
C LEU A 261 -13.28 19.85 11.90
N PRO A 262 -13.02 21.13 12.24
CA PRO A 262 -11.73 21.78 12.04
C PRO A 262 -10.72 21.39 13.17
N THR A 263 -10.51 20.09 13.38
CA THR A 263 -9.50 19.58 14.32
C THR A 263 -8.10 19.92 13.81
N LYS A 264 -7.09 19.94 14.70
CA LYS A 264 -5.69 20.14 14.32
C LYS A 264 -5.27 19.17 13.23
N ARG A 265 -5.61 17.88 13.39
CA ARG A 265 -5.34 16.82 12.40
C ARG A 265 -6.00 17.11 11.06
N ASN A 266 -7.31 17.37 11.02
CA ASN A 266 -8.03 17.58 9.77
C ASN A 266 -7.54 18.85 9.03
N ARG A 267 -7.16 19.90 9.77
CA ARG A 267 -6.53 21.09 9.18
C ARG A 267 -5.17 20.79 8.59
N ARG A 268 -4.34 19.99 9.31
CA ARG A 268 -3.03 19.60 8.81
C ARG A 268 -3.13 18.75 7.55
N LEU A 269 -4.03 17.73 7.53
CA LEU A 269 -4.30 16.92 6.34
C LEU A 269 -4.66 17.75 5.12
N LYS A 270 -5.60 18.70 5.26
CA LYS A 270 -5.98 19.60 4.17
C LYS A 270 -4.82 20.48 3.69
N LYS A 271 -3.98 20.95 4.62
CA LYS A 271 -2.82 21.77 4.29
C LYS A 271 -1.78 20.97 3.50
N ILE A 272 -1.44 19.76 3.95
CA ILE A 272 -0.52 18.85 3.26
C ILE A 272 -1.04 18.55 1.85
N ASP A 273 -2.31 18.17 1.72
CA ASP A 273 -2.90 17.85 0.42
C ASP A 273 -2.86 19.05 -0.54
N ALA A 274 -3.18 20.25 -0.07
CA ALA A 274 -3.09 21.47 -0.88
C ALA A 274 -1.65 21.80 -1.31
N GLU A 275 -0.65 21.59 -0.44
CA GLU A 275 0.77 21.78 -0.76
C GLU A 275 1.23 20.77 -1.82
N ILE A 276 0.89 19.48 -1.68
CA ILE A 276 1.22 18.43 -2.66
C ILE A 276 0.56 18.74 -4.00
N GLN A 277 -0.73 19.09 -4.00
CA GLN A 277 -1.45 19.44 -5.24
C GLN A 277 -0.79 20.63 -5.95
N ALA A 278 -0.41 21.69 -5.21
CA ALA A 278 0.25 22.86 -5.81
C ALA A 278 1.58 22.49 -6.48
N LEU A 279 2.40 21.65 -5.85
CA LEU A 279 3.66 21.17 -6.41
C LEU A 279 3.42 20.33 -7.67
N LEU A 280 2.48 19.40 -7.64
CA LEU A 280 2.16 18.55 -8.79
C LEU A 280 1.56 19.32 -9.96
N VAL A 281 0.69 20.31 -9.68
CA VAL A 281 0.18 21.24 -10.71
C VAL A 281 1.34 21.99 -11.39
N GLY A 282 2.32 22.44 -10.62
CA GLY A 282 3.53 23.09 -11.17
C GLY A 282 4.27 22.18 -12.15
N ILE A 283 4.52 20.92 -11.77
CA ILE A 283 5.19 19.92 -12.62
C ILE A 283 4.37 19.66 -13.90
N ILE A 284 3.08 19.43 -13.79
CA ILE A 284 2.19 19.13 -14.93
C ILE A 284 2.11 20.33 -15.89
N ASN A 285 1.92 21.54 -15.36
CA ASN A 285 1.84 22.76 -16.18
C ASN A 285 3.14 23.05 -16.92
N ASN A 286 4.30 22.84 -16.27
CA ASN A 286 5.59 22.98 -16.91
C ASN A 286 5.73 21.99 -18.08
N ARG A 287 5.28 20.75 -17.87
CA ARG A 287 5.29 19.71 -18.90
C ARG A 287 4.37 20.06 -20.09
N GLU A 288 3.21 20.60 -19.81
CA GLU A 288 2.28 21.02 -20.87
C GLU A 288 2.82 22.19 -21.69
N LYS A 289 3.52 23.15 -21.05
CA LYS A 289 4.20 24.25 -21.76
C LYS A 289 5.28 23.74 -22.74
N VAL A 290 6.13 22.81 -22.28
CA VAL A 290 7.19 22.19 -23.11
C VAL A 290 6.58 21.48 -24.32
N ARG A 291 5.49 20.71 -24.10
CA ARG A 291 4.75 20.04 -25.19
C ARG A 291 4.18 21.04 -26.21
N ARG A 292 3.55 22.12 -25.75
CA ARG A 292 2.96 23.15 -26.62
C ARG A 292 4.02 23.92 -27.43
N ALA A 293 5.24 23.98 -26.91
CA ALA A 293 6.40 24.57 -27.64
C ALA A 293 6.93 23.65 -28.74
N GLY A 294 6.35 22.47 -28.96
CA GLY A 294 6.79 21.54 -30.02
C GLY A 294 8.04 20.74 -29.65
N GLU A 295 8.54 20.85 -28.43
CA GLU A 295 9.62 20.01 -27.96
C GLU A 295 9.16 18.56 -27.79
N ALA A 296 10.02 17.59 -28.15
CA ALA A 296 9.69 16.18 -28.04
C ALA A 296 9.27 15.83 -26.61
N SER A 297 8.10 15.20 -26.47
CA SER A 297 7.62 14.70 -25.18
C SER A 297 8.70 13.81 -24.56
N LYS A 298 9.10 14.12 -23.33
CA LYS A 298 10.01 13.23 -22.59
C LYS A 298 9.34 11.86 -22.44
N LYS A 299 10.11 10.81 -22.69
CA LYS A 299 9.65 9.40 -22.64
C LYS A 299 9.54 8.89 -21.19
N ASP A 300 9.15 9.77 -20.25
CA ASP A 300 8.88 9.43 -18.85
C ASP A 300 7.40 9.04 -18.64
N LEU A 301 7.08 8.50 -17.46
CA LEU A 301 5.75 8.01 -17.12
C LEU A 301 4.66 9.07 -17.32
N LEU A 302 4.88 10.30 -16.84
CA LEU A 302 3.92 11.41 -16.98
C LEU A 302 3.71 11.78 -18.45
N GLY A 303 4.79 11.85 -19.24
CA GLY A 303 4.71 12.13 -20.68
C GLY A 303 3.90 11.06 -21.41
N ILE A 304 4.17 9.79 -21.14
CA ILE A 304 3.43 8.65 -21.73
C ILE A 304 1.97 8.67 -21.29
N LEU A 305 1.69 8.95 -20.02
CA LEU A 305 0.33 9.05 -19.48
C LEU A 305 -0.46 10.18 -20.17
N MET A 306 0.14 11.36 -20.30
CA MET A 306 -0.49 12.50 -20.97
C MET A 306 -0.74 12.18 -22.44
N GLU A 307 0.21 11.57 -23.13
CA GLU A 307 0.08 11.17 -24.54
C GLU A 307 -1.04 10.14 -24.72
N SER A 308 -1.08 9.09 -23.88
CA SER A 308 -2.17 8.09 -23.89
C SER A 308 -3.53 8.73 -23.66
N ASN A 309 -3.61 9.69 -22.73
CA ASN A 309 -4.82 10.41 -22.43
C ASN A 309 -5.30 11.29 -23.62
N PHE A 310 -4.38 11.97 -24.29
CA PHE A 310 -4.71 12.77 -25.48
C PHE A 310 -5.21 11.89 -26.62
N ARG A 311 -4.50 10.80 -26.91
CA ARG A 311 -4.90 9.85 -27.96
C ARG A 311 -6.29 9.29 -27.73
N GLU A 312 -6.62 8.87 -26.52
CA GLU A 312 -7.95 8.37 -26.16
C GLU A 312 -9.03 9.43 -26.39
N ILE A 313 -8.74 10.72 -26.07
CA ILE A 313 -9.66 11.84 -26.31
C ILE A 313 -9.86 12.08 -27.81
N GLU A 314 -8.79 12.08 -28.61
CA GLU A 314 -8.83 12.30 -30.07
C GLU A 314 -9.58 11.16 -30.79
N GLU A 315 -9.28 9.91 -30.47
CA GLU A 315 -9.94 8.73 -31.06
C GLU A 315 -11.46 8.71 -30.82
N HIS A 316 -11.92 9.37 -29.77
CA HIS A 316 -13.35 9.51 -29.44
C HIS A 316 -13.93 10.89 -29.80
N GLY A 317 -13.42 11.51 -30.87
CA GLY A 317 -13.98 12.77 -31.41
C GLY A 317 -13.79 13.98 -30.49
N ASN A 318 -12.66 14.06 -29.77
CA ASN A 318 -12.34 15.11 -28.81
C ASN A 318 -13.27 15.14 -27.58
N ASN A 319 -13.89 14.02 -27.23
CA ASN A 319 -14.73 13.90 -26.06
C ASN A 319 -13.89 13.83 -24.77
N LYS A 320 -13.72 14.96 -24.08
CA LYS A 320 -12.97 15.06 -22.83
C LYS A 320 -13.46 14.15 -21.69
N LYS A 321 -14.70 13.65 -21.76
CA LYS A 321 -15.25 12.74 -20.72
C LYS A 321 -14.62 11.34 -20.78
N VAL A 322 -14.06 10.95 -21.92
CA VAL A 322 -13.42 9.65 -22.10
C VAL A 322 -12.03 9.63 -21.46
N GLY A 323 -11.31 10.75 -21.49
CA GLY A 323 -9.99 10.88 -20.88
C GLY A 323 -10.03 11.13 -19.36
N MET A 324 -8.84 11.28 -18.78
CA MET A 324 -8.63 11.74 -17.39
C MET A 324 -8.69 13.26 -17.31
N THR A 325 -9.29 13.78 -16.25
CA THR A 325 -9.20 15.20 -15.91
C THR A 325 -7.81 15.53 -15.36
N ILE A 326 -7.45 16.83 -15.33
CA ILE A 326 -6.19 17.28 -14.71
C ILE A 326 -6.10 16.83 -13.24
N ASN A 327 -7.21 16.85 -12.53
CA ASN A 327 -7.26 16.37 -11.14
C ASN A 327 -7.04 14.85 -11.04
N ASP A 328 -7.55 14.06 -11.98
CA ASP A 328 -7.26 12.63 -12.04
C ASP A 328 -5.75 12.38 -12.27
N VAL A 329 -5.12 13.15 -13.17
CA VAL A 329 -3.67 13.06 -13.41
C VAL A 329 -2.87 13.41 -12.15
N ILE A 330 -3.27 14.46 -11.40
CA ILE A 330 -2.63 14.84 -10.12
C ILE A 330 -2.72 13.70 -9.10
N GLU A 331 -3.89 13.08 -8.95
CA GLU A 331 -4.08 11.98 -8.01
C GLU A 331 -3.25 10.74 -8.40
N GLU A 332 -3.12 10.43 -9.70
CA GLU A 332 -2.23 9.35 -10.15
C GLU A 332 -0.75 9.70 -9.91
N CYS A 333 -0.33 10.94 -10.16
CA CYS A 333 1.03 11.39 -9.86
C CYS A 333 1.36 11.26 -8.37
N LYS A 334 0.45 11.72 -7.49
CA LYS A 334 0.59 11.57 -6.03
C LYS A 334 0.75 10.10 -5.63
N LEU A 335 -0.09 9.23 -6.20
CA LEU A 335 -0.02 7.79 -5.97
C LEU A 335 1.33 7.21 -6.40
N PHE A 336 1.86 7.58 -7.58
CA PHE A 336 3.13 7.04 -8.08
C PHE A 336 4.32 7.51 -7.26
N TYR A 337 4.34 8.76 -6.79
CA TYR A 337 5.36 9.24 -5.87
C TYR A 337 5.41 8.38 -4.60
N PHE A 338 4.26 8.17 -3.96
CA PHE A 338 4.18 7.37 -2.74
C PHE A 338 4.49 5.89 -2.98
N ALA A 339 3.80 5.26 -3.93
CA ALA A 339 3.91 3.82 -4.16
C ALA A 339 5.30 3.41 -4.68
N GLY A 340 5.92 4.23 -5.57
CA GLY A 340 7.21 3.91 -6.18
C GLY A 340 8.36 4.03 -5.19
N GLN A 341 8.38 5.07 -4.36
CA GLN A 341 9.41 5.25 -3.35
C GLN A 341 9.30 4.20 -2.24
N GLU A 342 8.15 4.16 -1.62
CA GLU A 342 7.93 3.53 -0.33
C GLU A 342 8.10 2.01 -0.40
N THR A 343 7.52 1.36 -1.40
CA THR A 343 7.51 -0.11 -1.45
C THR A 343 8.83 -0.72 -1.89
N THR A 344 9.54 -0.08 -2.83
CA THR A 344 10.83 -0.60 -3.34
C THR A 344 11.95 -0.36 -2.32
N SER A 345 11.95 0.76 -1.60
CA SER A 345 12.92 0.97 -0.51
C SER A 345 12.76 -0.05 0.61
N VAL A 346 11.52 -0.43 0.95
CA VAL A 346 11.23 -1.51 1.91
C VAL A 346 11.78 -2.85 1.43
N LEU A 347 11.55 -3.21 0.16
CA LEU A 347 12.12 -4.44 -0.40
C LEU A 347 13.66 -4.44 -0.30
N LEU A 348 14.31 -3.34 -0.67
CA LEU A 348 15.77 -3.24 -0.65
C LEU A 348 16.33 -3.31 0.77
N VAL A 349 15.75 -2.61 1.73
CA VAL A 349 16.27 -2.61 3.10
C VAL A 349 16.20 -3.98 3.75
N TRP A 350 15.08 -4.69 3.59
CA TRP A 350 14.96 -6.06 4.13
C TRP A 350 15.85 -7.04 3.40
N THR A 351 16.08 -6.85 2.10
CA THR A 351 17.05 -7.63 1.33
C THR A 351 18.45 -7.46 1.88
N MET A 352 18.90 -6.24 2.13
CA MET A 352 20.22 -5.97 2.68
C MET A 352 20.40 -6.53 4.10
N ILE A 353 19.37 -6.36 4.97
CA ILE A 353 19.39 -6.93 6.33
C ILE A 353 19.52 -8.46 6.28
N LEU A 354 18.73 -9.15 5.46
CA LEU A 354 18.76 -10.60 5.36
C LEU A 354 20.06 -11.09 4.73
N LEU A 355 20.57 -10.46 3.70
CA LEU A 355 21.88 -10.81 3.10
C LEU A 355 23.04 -10.54 4.05
N SER A 356 22.95 -9.53 4.92
CA SER A 356 23.96 -9.30 5.96
C SER A 356 24.02 -10.42 7.00
N LYS A 357 22.90 -11.10 7.23
CA LYS A 357 22.82 -12.28 8.13
C LYS A 357 23.19 -13.58 7.41
N HIS A 358 22.77 -13.74 6.15
CA HIS A 358 22.94 -14.96 5.35
C HIS A 358 24.08 -14.77 4.35
N GLN A 359 25.33 -14.90 4.85
CA GLN A 359 26.55 -14.62 4.09
C GLN A 359 26.77 -15.58 2.90
N ASP A 360 26.27 -16.81 3.01
CA ASP A 360 26.26 -17.80 1.93
C ASP A 360 25.43 -17.34 0.73
N TRP A 361 24.22 -16.83 0.98
CA TRP A 361 23.37 -16.28 -0.06
C TRP A 361 23.91 -14.97 -0.64
N GLN A 362 24.55 -14.15 0.20
CA GLN A 362 25.23 -12.94 -0.27
C GLN A 362 26.38 -13.29 -1.22
N ALA A 363 27.20 -14.31 -0.85
CA ALA A 363 28.31 -14.78 -1.68
C ALA A 363 27.82 -15.32 -3.03
N ARG A 364 26.79 -16.19 -3.04
CA ARG A 364 26.17 -16.72 -4.27
C ARG A 364 25.63 -15.61 -5.16
N ALA A 365 24.92 -14.63 -4.59
CA ALA A 365 24.40 -13.51 -5.35
C ALA A 365 25.50 -12.64 -5.94
N ARG A 366 26.58 -12.40 -5.20
CA ARG A 366 27.75 -11.66 -5.67
C ARG A 366 28.45 -12.40 -6.81
N GLU A 367 28.65 -13.70 -6.67
CA GLU A 367 29.22 -14.53 -7.72
C GLU A 367 28.40 -14.45 -9.02
N GLU A 368 27.07 -14.60 -8.93
CA GLU A 368 26.16 -14.44 -10.09
C GLU A 368 26.32 -13.05 -10.73
N VAL A 369 26.35 -11.99 -9.92
CA VAL A 369 26.50 -10.60 -10.40
C VAL A 369 27.82 -10.43 -11.15
N PHE A 370 28.92 -10.94 -10.63
CA PHE A 370 30.22 -10.88 -11.30
C PHE A 370 30.27 -11.75 -12.56
N GLN A 371 29.65 -12.93 -12.56
CA GLN A 371 29.57 -13.79 -13.76
C GLN A 371 28.78 -13.14 -14.88
N VAL A 372 27.69 -12.43 -14.55
CA VAL A 372 26.78 -11.80 -15.55
C VAL A 372 27.32 -10.47 -16.04
N PHE A 373 27.82 -9.61 -15.18
CA PHE A 373 28.22 -8.24 -15.56
C PHE A 373 29.73 -8.01 -15.55
N GLY A 374 30.50 -8.75 -14.72
CA GLY A 374 31.88 -8.36 -14.40
C GLY A 374 31.91 -6.92 -13.87
N ASP A 375 32.75 -6.09 -14.47
CA ASP A 375 32.84 -4.63 -14.17
C ASP A 375 31.98 -3.76 -15.10
N LYS A 376 31.14 -4.39 -15.93
CA LYS A 376 30.33 -3.67 -16.91
C LYS A 376 29.05 -3.12 -16.28
N LYS A 377 28.54 -2.07 -16.89
CA LYS A 377 27.22 -1.52 -16.58
C LYS A 377 26.12 -2.54 -16.92
N PRO A 378 25.23 -2.86 -15.97
CA PRO A 378 24.12 -3.79 -16.21
C PRO A 378 23.21 -3.34 -17.34
N SER A 379 22.92 -4.25 -18.29
CA SER A 379 21.89 -4.10 -19.31
C SER A 379 20.58 -4.74 -18.89
N TYR A 380 19.50 -4.47 -19.62
CA TYR A 380 18.18 -5.07 -19.34
C TYR A 380 18.22 -6.59 -19.43
N ASP A 381 18.81 -7.12 -20.50
CA ASP A 381 18.81 -8.56 -20.75
C ASP A 381 19.65 -9.29 -19.70
N GLU A 382 20.79 -8.73 -19.32
CA GLU A 382 21.64 -9.25 -18.24
C GLU A 382 20.92 -9.24 -16.87
N LEU A 383 20.18 -8.16 -16.53
CA LEU A 383 19.39 -8.12 -15.29
C LEU A 383 18.32 -9.22 -15.23
N ASN A 384 17.81 -9.69 -16.38
CA ASN A 384 16.88 -10.80 -16.43
C ASN A 384 17.57 -12.18 -16.22
N HIS A 385 18.86 -12.26 -16.46
CA HIS A 385 19.64 -13.48 -16.20
C HIS A 385 19.99 -13.69 -14.73
N LEU A 386 19.79 -12.69 -13.87
CA LEU A 386 20.02 -12.79 -12.43
C LEU A 386 18.97 -13.69 -11.76
N LYS A 387 19.25 -14.98 -11.66
CA LYS A 387 18.37 -15.99 -11.05
C LYS A 387 18.46 -15.97 -9.53
N VAL A 388 19.68 -16.05 -8.97
CA VAL A 388 19.92 -16.05 -7.52
C VAL A 388 19.42 -14.77 -6.89
N VAL A 389 19.71 -13.61 -7.49
CA VAL A 389 19.18 -12.32 -7.04
C VAL A 389 17.65 -12.31 -7.08
N SER A 390 17.03 -12.89 -8.12
CA SER A 390 15.56 -12.97 -8.21
C SER A 390 14.97 -13.86 -7.11
N MET A 391 15.59 -15.02 -6.83
CA MET A 391 15.18 -15.92 -5.75
C MET A 391 15.23 -15.21 -4.39
N ILE A 392 16.30 -14.47 -4.13
CA ILE A 392 16.46 -13.67 -2.91
C ILE A 392 15.35 -12.62 -2.78
N LEU A 393 15.11 -11.83 -3.83
CA LEU A 393 14.07 -10.80 -3.80
C LEU A 393 12.67 -11.38 -3.59
N TYR A 394 12.37 -12.55 -4.18
CA TYR A 394 11.09 -13.22 -3.95
C TYR A 394 10.95 -13.74 -2.52
N GLU A 395 12.02 -14.31 -1.96
CA GLU A 395 12.00 -14.79 -0.57
C GLU A 395 11.85 -13.63 0.42
N VAL A 396 12.53 -12.50 0.16
CA VAL A 396 12.33 -11.29 0.96
C VAL A 396 10.89 -10.78 0.86
N LEU A 397 10.30 -10.75 -0.34
CA LEU A 397 8.89 -10.37 -0.53
C LEU A 397 7.91 -11.34 0.15
N ARG A 398 8.30 -12.60 0.35
CA ARG A 398 7.52 -13.57 1.11
C ARG A 398 7.60 -13.29 2.61
N LEU A 399 8.79 -13.16 3.16
CA LEU A 399 9.02 -12.99 4.60
C LEU A 399 8.72 -11.58 5.10
N TYR A 400 9.06 -10.56 4.31
CA TYR A 400 8.92 -9.14 4.65
C TYR A 400 8.18 -8.37 3.54
N PRO A 401 6.92 -8.75 3.22
CA PRO A 401 6.17 -8.05 2.18
C PRO A 401 5.95 -6.59 2.57
N PRO A 402 6.18 -5.61 1.67
CA PRO A 402 5.93 -4.20 1.97
C PRO A 402 4.50 -3.92 2.45
N VAL A 403 3.51 -4.64 1.92
CA VAL A 403 2.09 -4.57 2.30
C VAL A 403 1.69 -5.85 3.01
N LEU A 404 1.17 -5.73 4.24
CA LEU A 404 0.88 -6.89 5.10
C LEU A 404 -0.43 -7.61 4.77
N GLY A 405 -1.35 -6.99 4.04
CA GLY A 405 -2.64 -7.58 3.67
C GLY A 405 -3.44 -6.71 2.72
N LEU A 406 -4.43 -7.31 2.07
CA LEU A 406 -5.35 -6.62 1.18
C LEU A 406 -6.78 -6.81 1.69
N ASP A 407 -7.53 -5.71 1.72
CA ASP A 407 -8.91 -5.72 2.18
C ASP A 407 -9.89 -5.50 1.02
N ARG A 408 -11.06 -6.13 1.11
CA ARG A 408 -12.18 -5.97 0.18
C ARG A 408 -13.48 -5.81 0.94
N ALA A 409 -14.42 -5.09 0.36
CA ALA A 409 -15.78 -4.89 0.90
C ALA A 409 -16.80 -5.62 0.03
N VAL A 410 -17.79 -6.19 0.68
CA VAL A 410 -18.92 -6.88 0.06
C VAL A 410 -20.14 -5.96 0.12
N HIS A 411 -20.66 -5.55 -1.04
CA HIS A 411 -21.79 -4.62 -1.13
C HIS A 411 -23.14 -5.34 -1.30
N GLU A 412 -23.11 -6.53 -1.90
CA GLU A 412 -24.25 -7.42 -2.05
C GLU A 412 -23.89 -8.79 -1.46
N GLU A 413 -24.88 -9.65 -1.25
CA GLU A 413 -24.60 -11.00 -0.76
C GLU A 413 -23.86 -11.81 -1.82
N ILE A 414 -22.69 -12.37 -1.45
CA ILE A 414 -21.80 -13.08 -2.35
C ILE A 414 -21.47 -14.47 -1.79
N LYS A 415 -21.54 -15.49 -2.65
CA LYS A 415 -20.95 -16.80 -2.35
C LYS A 415 -19.46 -16.78 -2.66
N LEU A 416 -18.67 -17.32 -1.71
CA LEU A 416 -17.23 -17.51 -1.79
C LEU A 416 -16.89 -18.94 -1.37
N GLY A 417 -16.77 -19.85 -2.33
CA GLY A 417 -16.78 -21.28 -2.02
C GLY A 417 -18.06 -21.67 -1.25
N ASP A 418 -17.90 -22.29 -0.09
CA ASP A 418 -19.03 -22.70 0.78
C ASP A 418 -19.55 -21.56 1.68
N LEU A 419 -18.86 -20.41 1.71
CA LEU A 419 -19.26 -19.28 2.54
C LEU A 419 -20.24 -18.38 1.79
N SER A 420 -21.29 -17.92 2.49
CA SER A 420 -22.14 -16.83 2.03
C SER A 420 -21.79 -15.57 2.83
N LEU A 421 -21.31 -14.54 2.15
CA LEU A 421 -20.88 -13.27 2.73
C LEU A 421 -21.96 -12.22 2.52
N PRO A 422 -22.62 -11.72 3.58
CA PRO A 422 -23.70 -10.74 3.45
C PRO A 422 -23.16 -9.35 3.14
N ALA A 423 -24.01 -8.50 2.57
CA ALA A 423 -23.69 -7.10 2.32
C ALA A 423 -23.24 -6.36 3.59
N GLY A 424 -22.10 -5.66 3.49
CA GLY A 424 -21.51 -4.87 4.57
C GLY A 424 -20.48 -5.61 5.42
N VAL A 425 -20.12 -6.82 5.03
CA VAL A 425 -18.94 -7.52 5.52
C VAL A 425 -17.72 -7.05 4.70
N GLU A 426 -16.56 -7.00 5.34
CA GLU A 426 -15.29 -6.92 4.68
C GLU A 426 -14.57 -8.26 4.72
N VAL A 427 -13.72 -8.53 3.75
CA VAL A 427 -12.78 -9.65 3.76
C VAL A 427 -11.36 -9.12 3.78
N THR A 428 -10.48 -9.75 4.55
CA THR A 428 -9.05 -9.47 4.56
C THR A 428 -8.29 -10.69 4.06
N THR A 429 -7.34 -10.45 3.17
CA THR A 429 -6.38 -11.45 2.68
C THR A 429 -5.02 -11.09 3.27
N PRO A 430 -4.67 -11.65 4.45
CA PRO A 430 -3.47 -11.26 5.19
C PRO A 430 -2.24 -11.86 4.54
N ILE A 431 -1.55 -11.08 3.68
CA ILE A 431 -0.36 -11.51 2.92
C ILE A 431 0.65 -12.16 3.87
N ILE A 432 0.99 -11.47 4.97
CA ILE A 432 2.00 -11.96 5.92
C ILE A 432 1.62 -13.31 6.55
N LEU A 433 0.34 -13.55 6.86
CA LEU A 433 -0.09 -14.83 7.44
C LEU A 433 -0.11 -15.95 6.40
N VAL A 434 -0.49 -15.66 5.16
CA VAL A 434 -0.51 -16.64 4.05
C VAL A 434 0.92 -16.98 3.63
N HIS A 435 1.81 -15.99 3.55
CA HIS A 435 3.20 -16.19 3.17
C HIS A 435 4.03 -16.96 4.22
N HIS A 436 3.58 -17.02 5.47
CA HIS A 436 4.22 -17.76 6.57
C HIS A 436 3.42 -18.99 7.01
N ASP A 437 2.44 -19.42 6.21
CA ASP A 437 1.60 -20.57 6.54
C ASP A 437 2.32 -21.89 6.23
N GLN A 438 2.64 -22.67 7.26
CA GLN A 438 3.34 -23.94 7.13
C GLN A 438 2.58 -24.96 6.26
N GLU A 439 1.25 -24.93 6.25
CA GLU A 439 0.48 -25.81 5.36
C GLU A 439 0.73 -25.52 3.88
N LEU A 440 1.06 -24.26 3.53
CA LEU A 440 1.28 -23.81 2.16
C LEU A 440 2.76 -23.84 1.76
N TRP A 441 3.67 -23.58 2.71
CA TRP A 441 5.09 -23.38 2.43
C TRP A 441 6.02 -24.44 3.01
N GLY A 442 5.52 -25.33 3.88
CA GLY A 442 6.33 -26.34 4.58
C GLY A 442 6.74 -25.89 5.98
N ASP A 443 7.44 -26.79 6.68
CA ASP A 443 7.84 -26.59 8.10
C ASP A 443 8.83 -25.43 8.26
N ASP A 444 9.61 -25.14 7.24
CA ASP A 444 10.60 -24.06 7.16
C ASP A 444 9.99 -22.73 6.63
N ALA A 445 8.66 -22.56 6.70
CA ALA A 445 7.94 -21.39 6.21
C ALA A 445 8.41 -20.05 6.82
N GLU A 446 9.04 -20.07 7.99
CA GLU A 446 9.58 -18.88 8.68
C GLU A 446 11.06 -18.64 8.40
N GLU A 447 11.75 -19.58 7.74
CA GLU A 447 13.17 -19.51 7.44
C GLU A 447 13.42 -18.79 6.11
N PHE A 448 14.57 -18.09 6.03
CA PHE A 448 15.05 -17.48 4.80
C PHE A 448 15.68 -18.53 3.91
N ASN A 449 14.92 -19.03 2.96
CA ASN A 449 15.33 -20.05 2.01
C ASN A 449 14.99 -19.66 0.56
N PRO A 450 15.81 -18.84 -0.11
CA PRO A 450 15.58 -18.45 -1.51
C PRO A 450 15.49 -19.64 -2.49
N GLU A 451 16.07 -20.81 -2.16
CA GLU A 451 16.04 -22.01 -3.00
C GLU A 451 14.60 -22.46 -3.35
N ARG A 452 13.60 -22.08 -2.53
CA ARG A 452 12.17 -22.30 -2.84
C ARG A 452 11.77 -21.81 -4.22
N PHE A 453 12.41 -20.75 -4.69
CA PHE A 453 12.11 -20.11 -5.96
C PHE A 453 13.00 -20.58 -7.11
N SER A 454 13.83 -21.61 -6.95
CA SER A 454 14.75 -22.13 -7.97
C SER A 454 14.03 -22.59 -9.25
N GLU A 455 12.83 -23.18 -9.10
CA GLU A 455 11.97 -23.61 -10.21
C GLU A 455 10.91 -22.55 -10.58
N GLY A 456 11.03 -21.33 -10.05
CA GLY A 456 10.12 -20.20 -10.28
C GLY A 456 8.95 -20.12 -9.30
N ILE A 457 8.25 -18.96 -9.33
CA ILE A 457 7.17 -18.63 -8.40
C ILE A 457 6.05 -19.68 -8.37
N SER A 458 5.72 -20.26 -9.53
CA SER A 458 4.60 -21.22 -9.64
C SER A 458 4.85 -22.56 -8.93
N LYS A 459 6.09 -22.86 -8.60
CA LYS A 459 6.53 -24.11 -7.94
C LYS A 459 6.93 -23.91 -6.49
N ALA A 460 7.10 -22.66 -6.06
CA ALA A 460 7.63 -22.31 -4.74
C ALA A 460 6.70 -22.66 -3.58
N ALA A 461 5.39 -22.76 -3.84
CA ALA A 461 4.39 -23.10 -2.83
C ALA A 461 3.39 -24.13 -3.37
N LYS A 462 2.59 -24.74 -2.49
CA LYS A 462 1.55 -25.72 -2.87
C LYS A 462 0.48 -25.16 -3.80
N SER A 463 0.29 -23.83 -3.83
CA SER A 463 -0.62 -23.15 -4.75
C SER A 463 -0.01 -21.86 -5.27
N GLN A 464 -0.20 -21.55 -6.54
CA GLN A 464 0.31 -20.32 -7.17
C GLN A 464 -0.22 -19.03 -6.49
N VAL A 465 -1.43 -19.06 -5.94
CA VAL A 465 -2.05 -17.91 -5.25
C VAL A 465 -1.57 -17.78 -3.80
N SER A 466 -0.69 -18.66 -3.33
CA SER A 466 -0.06 -18.53 -2.01
C SER A 466 1.04 -17.46 -1.98
N PHE A 467 1.54 -17.01 -3.13
CA PHE A 467 2.53 -15.94 -3.26
C PHE A 467 1.95 -14.76 -4.03
N PHE A 468 1.55 -13.70 -3.32
CA PHE A 468 0.91 -12.53 -3.92
C PHE A 468 1.36 -11.18 -3.32
N PRO A 469 2.67 -10.94 -3.19
CA PRO A 469 3.17 -9.67 -2.61
C PRO A 469 2.78 -8.44 -3.45
N PHE A 470 2.51 -8.63 -4.74
CA PHE A 470 2.01 -7.62 -5.67
C PHE A 470 0.50 -7.68 -5.89
N GLY A 471 -0.23 -8.46 -5.08
CA GLY A 471 -1.62 -8.81 -5.36
C GLY A 471 -1.75 -9.86 -6.45
N TRP A 472 -2.96 -10.08 -6.97
CA TRP A 472 -3.26 -11.08 -7.98
C TRP A 472 -4.43 -10.65 -8.88
N GLY A 473 -4.52 -11.26 -10.07
CA GLY A 473 -5.62 -11.04 -11.02
C GLY A 473 -5.57 -9.68 -11.71
N PRO A 474 -6.72 -9.15 -12.18
CA PRO A 474 -6.75 -7.91 -12.95
C PRO A 474 -6.19 -6.68 -12.21
N ARG A 475 -6.26 -6.70 -10.87
CA ARG A 475 -5.76 -5.62 -10.00
C ARG A 475 -4.35 -5.84 -9.47
N ILE A 476 -3.58 -6.73 -10.10
CA ILE A 476 -2.15 -6.92 -9.80
C ILE A 476 -1.40 -5.59 -9.91
N CYS A 477 -0.37 -5.40 -9.10
CA CYS A 477 0.43 -4.18 -9.09
C CYS A 477 0.92 -3.83 -10.50
N ILE A 478 0.64 -2.62 -10.94
CA ILE A 478 1.07 -2.13 -12.26
C ILE A 478 2.59 -1.91 -12.31
N GLY A 479 3.19 -1.56 -11.17
CA GLY A 479 4.62 -1.28 -11.02
C GLY A 479 5.47 -2.51 -10.71
N GLN A 480 4.94 -3.74 -10.73
CA GLN A 480 5.69 -4.94 -10.34
C GLN A 480 7.02 -5.09 -11.09
N ASN A 481 7.01 -5.00 -12.42
CA ASN A 481 8.22 -5.15 -13.23
C ASN A 481 9.19 -3.97 -13.03
N PHE A 482 8.67 -2.76 -12.83
CA PHE A 482 9.45 -1.58 -12.49
C PHE A 482 10.20 -1.80 -11.17
N ALA A 483 9.49 -2.17 -10.10
CA ALA A 483 10.06 -2.36 -8.76
C ALA A 483 11.12 -3.49 -8.73
N LEU A 484 10.85 -4.62 -9.40
CA LEU A 484 11.81 -5.73 -9.48
C LEU A 484 13.07 -5.37 -10.30
N LEU A 485 12.90 -4.60 -11.38
CA LEU A 485 14.01 -4.16 -12.20
C LEU A 485 14.90 -3.15 -11.46
N GLU A 486 14.28 -2.21 -10.74
CA GLU A 486 14.95 -1.25 -9.87
C GLU A 486 15.71 -1.96 -8.74
N ALA A 487 15.04 -2.90 -8.06
CA ALA A 487 15.66 -3.66 -6.96
C ALA A 487 16.84 -4.51 -7.44
N LYS A 488 16.73 -5.17 -8.61
CA LYS A 488 17.84 -5.93 -9.21
C LYS A 488 19.04 -5.03 -9.54
N MET A 489 18.79 -3.88 -10.16
CA MET A 489 19.84 -2.91 -10.50
C MET A 489 20.56 -2.42 -9.24
N ALA A 490 19.81 -1.99 -8.23
CA ALA A 490 20.37 -1.49 -6.98
C ALA A 490 21.17 -2.57 -6.25
N LEU A 491 20.61 -3.77 -6.10
CA LEU A 491 21.28 -4.86 -5.41
C LEU A 491 22.54 -5.34 -6.15
N ALA A 492 22.49 -5.42 -7.48
CA ALA A 492 23.64 -5.79 -8.28
C ALA A 492 24.82 -4.81 -8.07
N LEU A 493 24.56 -3.49 -8.16
CA LEU A 493 25.59 -2.49 -7.95
C LEU A 493 26.11 -2.45 -6.50
N ILE A 494 25.24 -2.68 -5.51
CA ILE A 494 25.66 -2.80 -4.11
C ILE A 494 26.61 -3.99 -3.94
N LEU A 495 26.27 -5.17 -4.48
CA LEU A 495 27.05 -6.39 -4.36
C LEU A 495 28.37 -6.38 -5.16
N GLN A 496 28.44 -5.59 -6.24
CA GLN A 496 29.69 -5.34 -6.98
C GLN A 496 30.71 -4.54 -6.17
N ASN A 497 30.24 -3.63 -5.29
CA ASN A 497 31.10 -2.68 -4.62
C ASN A 497 31.30 -2.95 -3.13
N PHE A 498 30.38 -3.67 -2.48
CA PHE A 498 30.40 -3.85 -1.04
C PHE A 498 30.07 -5.29 -0.61
N ALA A 499 30.75 -5.74 0.44
CA ALA A 499 30.28 -6.82 1.28
C ALA A 499 29.51 -6.23 2.46
N LEU A 500 28.41 -6.91 2.84
CA LEU A 500 27.47 -6.47 3.84
C LEU A 500 27.58 -7.34 5.10
N GLU A 501 27.72 -6.73 6.26
CA GLU A 501 27.61 -7.40 7.55
C GLU A 501 26.61 -6.68 8.44
N LEU A 502 25.92 -7.44 9.30
CA LEU A 502 24.99 -6.84 10.26
C LEU A 502 25.79 -6.12 11.34
N SER A 503 25.50 -4.83 11.58
CA SER A 503 26.17 -4.10 12.64
C SER A 503 25.79 -4.65 14.02
N PRO A 504 26.71 -4.70 15.01
CA PRO A 504 26.36 -4.95 16.40
C PRO A 504 25.37 -3.95 16.99
N SER A 505 25.26 -2.73 16.42
CA SER A 505 24.30 -1.72 16.83
C SER A 505 22.91 -1.93 16.23
N TYR A 506 22.75 -2.85 15.28
CA TYR A 506 21.46 -3.11 14.64
C TYR A 506 20.45 -3.71 15.61
N VAL A 507 19.29 -3.06 15.72
CA VAL A 507 18.16 -3.57 16.49
C VAL A 507 17.07 -4.02 15.54
N HIS A 508 16.79 -5.33 15.50
CA HIS A 508 15.74 -5.86 14.62
C HIS A 508 14.35 -5.53 15.15
N ALA A 509 13.68 -4.62 14.47
CA ALA A 509 12.39 -4.13 14.90
C ALA A 509 11.49 -3.78 13.69
N PRO A 510 10.94 -4.79 12.98
CA PRO A 510 9.99 -4.51 11.90
C PRO A 510 8.72 -3.85 12.44
N ARG A 511 8.30 -2.76 11.77
CA ARG A 511 7.13 -1.94 12.14
C ARG A 511 6.30 -1.62 10.90
N SER A 512 4.97 -1.75 11.01
CA SER A 512 4.05 -1.30 9.95
C SER A 512 3.71 0.19 10.11
N VAL A 513 4.03 0.97 9.06
CA VAL A 513 3.63 2.37 8.85
C VAL A 513 3.08 2.45 7.44
N ILE A 514 1.85 2.00 7.21
CA ILE A 514 1.30 1.67 5.88
C ILE A 514 2.09 0.53 5.23
N THR A 515 3.42 0.66 5.13
CA THR A 515 4.38 -0.34 4.68
C THR A 515 5.28 -0.81 5.83
N LEU A 516 6.14 -1.77 5.57
CA LEU A 516 6.94 -2.48 6.58
C LEU A 516 8.34 -1.87 6.76
N HIS A 517 8.51 -0.99 7.74
CA HIS A 517 9.76 -0.28 8.02
C HIS A 517 10.62 -0.95 9.09
N PRO A 518 11.96 -0.76 9.09
CA PRO A 518 12.81 -0.96 10.25
C PRO A 518 12.63 0.22 11.24
N GLU A 519 12.16 -0.05 12.46
CA GLU A 519 11.79 1.00 13.45
C GLU A 519 12.99 1.83 13.92
N HIS A 520 14.18 1.23 13.96
CA HIS A 520 15.42 1.82 14.46
C HIS A 520 16.49 1.99 13.37
N GLY A 521 16.06 2.08 12.10
CA GLY A 521 16.98 2.10 10.97
C GLY A 521 17.56 0.72 10.63
N ALA A 522 18.46 0.69 9.66
CA ALA A 522 19.11 -0.51 9.16
C ALA A 522 20.64 -0.32 9.18
N HIS A 523 21.21 -0.45 10.37
CA HIS A 523 22.65 -0.28 10.60
C HIS A 523 23.43 -1.51 10.10
N LEU A 524 24.21 -1.32 9.06
CA LEU A 524 25.06 -2.33 8.43
C LEU A 524 26.51 -1.86 8.38
N ILE A 525 27.43 -2.81 8.40
CA ILE A 525 28.84 -2.58 8.08
C ILE A 525 29.02 -2.87 6.59
N LEU A 526 29.40 -1.85 5.84
CA LEU A 526 29.76 -1.92 4.44
C LEU A 526 31.27 -2.07 4.33
N LYS A 527 31.75 -3.17 3.73
CA LYS A 527 33.16 -3.40 3.44
C LYS A 527 33.38 -3.25 1.94
N LYS A 528 34.27 -2.35 1.54
CA LYS A 528 34.62 -2.14 0.14
C LYS A 528 35.33 -3.37 -0.43
N LEU A 529 34.95 -3.81 -1.63
CA LEU A 529 35.53 -4.94 -2.35
C LEU A 529 36.72 -4.49 -3.22
#